data_29724eeb9605e2f0eca62bd0d92634c1
#
_entry.id   29724eeb9605e2f0eca62bd0d92634c1
#
_cell.length_a   1.000
_cell.length_b   1.000
_cell.length_c   1.000
_cell.angle_alpha   90.00
_cell.angle_beta   90.00
_cell.angle_gamma   90.00
#
_symmetry.space_group_name_H-M   'P 1'
#
loop_
_entity.id
_entity.type
_entity.pdbx_description
1 polymer ?
#
loop_
_entity_poly.entity_id
_entity_poly.type
_entity_poly.pdbx_seq_one_letter_code
_entity_poly.pdbx_strand_id
1 'polypeptide(L)'
;SLAGVYKAARSLGADKVYGMKYGIEGLLKEELLELNVLLDDRMSIELLKRTPSSYLGSCRFKLPDPDTDATPFVKLFTLFDKYDICAVFYIGGNDSMDTIAKLSRYGAQVGSAVRFIGVPKTIDNDLCLTDHTPGYGSAAKYIATILKEVIRDSSVYDIRSVTVAEIMGRHAGWLAGAACLAGGDDSDGPDLILLPEVPVEQEKFFARVD
;
A
#
# COMPACT_ATOMS: atom_id res chain seq x y z
N SER A 1 -0.35 1.62 9.23
CA SER A 1 0.88 0.83 9.36
C SER A 1 2.00 1.61 10.09
N LEU A 2 2.43 2.82 9.61
CA LEU A 2 3.55 3.57 10.19
C LEU A 2 3.38 3.83 11.71
N ALA A 3 2.23 4.34 12.14
CA ALA A 3 1.95 4.58 13.56
C ALA A 3 2.01 3.29 14.41
N GLY A 4 1.59 2.15 13.85
CA GLY A 4 1.69 0.85 14.51
C GLY A 4 3.14 0.40 14.68
N VAL A 5 3.95 0.51 13.62
CA VAL A 5 5.39 0.18 13.68
C VAL A 5 6.11 1.07 14.68
N TYR A 6 5.87 2.39 14.63
CA TYR A 6 6.46 3.34 15.59
C TYR A 6 6.13 2.98 17.04
N LYS A 7 4.84 2.77 17.34
CA LYS A 7 4.41 2.40 18.70
C LYS A 7 5.04 1.09 19.17
N ALA A 8 5.06 0.07 18.32
CA ALA A 8 5.65 -1.21 18.65
C ALA A 8 7.16 -1.09 18.89
N ALA A 9 7.89 -0.40 18.02
CA ALA A 9 9.32 -0.17 18.20
C ALA A 9 9.62 0.54 19.54
N ARG A 10 8.87 1.61 19.85
CA ARG A 10 9.02 2.32 21.13
C ARG A 10 8.70 1.45 22.34
N SER A 11 7.65 0.64 22.28
CA SER A 11 7.27 -0.27 23.38
C SER A 11 8.27 -1.40 23.61
N LEU A 12 9.03 -1.76 22.59
CA LEU A 12 10.10 -2.76 22.66
C LEU A 12 11.47 -2.16 23.04
N GLY A 13 11.52 -0.86 23.36
CA GLY A 13 12.72 -0.20 23.88
C GLY A 13 13.62 0.41 22.80
N ALA A 14 13.13 0.64 21.58
CA ALA A 14 13.92 1.37 20.59
C ALA A 14 14.15 2.81 21.08
N ASP A 15 15.41 3.24 21.22
CA ASP A 15 15.76 4.59 21.66
C ASP A 15 15.38 5.62 20.60
N LYS A 16 15.71 5.34 19.35
CA LYS A 16 15.41 6.20 18.19
C LYS A 16 14.68 5.41 17.11
N VAL A 17 13.73 6.08 16.47
CA VAL A 17 13.02 5.57 15.31
C VAL A 17 13.11 6.59 14.20
N TYR A 18 13.72 6.20 13.10
CA TYR A 18 13.86 7.03 11.91
C TYR A 18 12.82 6.67 10.84
N GLY A 19 12.24 7.68 10.20
CA GLY A 19 11.43 7.53 9.00
C GLY A 19 12.23 7.88 7.77
N MET A 20 12.35 6.97 6.82
CA MET A 20 12.97 7.23 5.52
C MET A 20 12.00 8.00 4.63
N LYS A 21 12.31 9.25 4.27
CA LYS A 21 11.54 9.97 3.26
C LYS A 21 11.75 9.31 1.90
N TYR A 22 10.65 9.06 1.18
CA TYR A 22 10.71 8.38 -0.12
C TYR A 22 11.43 7.02 -0.10
N GLY A 23 11.31 6.27 1.00
CA GLY A 23 11.84 4.91 1.13
C GLY A 23 13.36 4.81 0.93
N ILE A 24 13.82 3.78 0.22
CA ILE A 24 15.26 3.52 -0.01
C ILE A 24 15.94 4.67 -0.75
N GLU A 25 15.26 5.33 -1.68
CA GLU A 25 15.84 6.46 -2.41
C GLU A 25 16.22 7.61 -1.48
N GLY A 26 15.34 7.93 -0.53
CA GLY A 26 15.62 8.95 0.47
C GLY A 26 16.69 8.53 1.46
N LEU A 27 16.72 7.26 1.86
CA LEU A 27 17.80 6.76 2.71
C LEU A 27 19.16 6.89 2.02
N LEU A 28 19.26 6.57 0.74
CA LEU A 28 20.49 6.76 -0.04
C LEU A 28 20.92 8.24 -0.15
N LYS A 29 20.00 9.17 0.03
CA LYS A 29 20.25 10.63 0.09
C LYS A 29 20.37 11.15 1.53
N GLU A 30 20.28 10.28 2.52
CA GLU A 30 20.24 10.58 3.95
C GLU A 30 19.07 11.49 4.37
N GLU A 31 17.95 11.41 3.65
CA GLU A 31 16.71 12.12 3.98
C GLU A 31 15.93 11.34 5.04
N LEU A 32 16.38 11.43 6.29
CA LEU A 32 15.79 10.78 7.45
C LEU A 32 15.04 11.78 8.34
N LEU A 33 13.91 11.34 8.86
CA LEU A 33 13.13 12.07 9.87
C LEU A 33 13.24 11.33 11.21
N GLU A 34 13.63 11.99 12.27
CA GLU A 34 13.57 11.43 13.61
C GLU A 34 12.12 11.44 14.10
N LEU A 35 11.47 10.29 14.06
CA LEU A 35 10.04 10.14 14.38
C LEU A 35 9.76 10.39 15.88
N ASN A 36 10.74 10.20 16.74
CA ASN A 36 10.60 10.50 18.17
C ASN A 36 10.30 11.97 18.43
N VAL A 37 10.86 12.87 17.60
CA VAL A 37 10.61 14.32 17.69
C VAL A 37 9.25 14.70 17.09
N LEU A 38 8.87 14.03 15.99
CA LEU A 38 7.62 14.34 15.29
C LEU A 38 6.38 13.71 15.94
N LEU A 39 6.57 12.60 16.65
CA LEU A 39 5.50 11.80 17.26
C LEU A 39 5.72 11.68 18.78
N ASP A 40 6.06 12.81 19.41
CA ASP A 40 6.42 12.90 20.83
C ASP A 40 5.22 12.74 21.76
N ASP A 41 4.03 13.02 21.28
CA ASP A 41 2.79 12.96 22.04
C ASP A 41 1.72 12.04 21.40
N ARG A 42 0.68 11.75 22.20
CA ARG A 42 -0.45 10.93 21.76
C ARG A 42 -1.24 11.60 20.62
N MET A 43 -1.36 12.92 20.61
CA MET A 43 -2.14 13.65 19.62
C MET A 43 -1.46 13.54 18.25
N SER A 44 -0.16 13.73 18.16
CA SER A 44 0.63 13.59 16.94
C SER A 44 0.48 12.21 16.33
N ILE A 45 0.47 11.16 17.15
CA ILE A 45 0.24 9.77 16.71
C ILE A 45 -1.20 9.59 16.19
N GLU A 46 -2.21 10.14 16.87
CA GLU A 46 -3.61 10.04 16.41
C GLU A 46 -3.84 10.84 15.12
N LEU A 47 -3.18 11.98 14.95
CA LEU A 47 -3.18 12.73 13.69
C LEU A 47 -2.53 11.93 12.56
N LEU A 48 -1.38 11.31 12.80
CA LEU A 48 -0.73 10.43 11.83
C LEU A 48 -1.65 9.29 11.37
N LYS A 49 -2.40 8.67 12.29
CA LYS A 49 -3.36 7.59 11.96
C LYS A 49 -4.48 8.05 11.04
N ARG A 50 -4.83 9.33 11.07
CA ARG A 50 -5.90 9.95 10.25
C ARG A 50 -5.36 10.67 9.02
N THR A 51 -4.05 10.85 8.91
CA THR A 51 -3.42 11.48 7.76
C THR A 51 -3.55 10.56 6.54
N PRO A 52 -4.18 11.00 5.45
CA PRO A 52 -4.29 10.21 4.24
C PRO A 52 -2.95 10.08 3.52
N SER A 53 -2.86 9.11 2.61
CA SER A 53 -1.71 8.88 1.76
C SER A 53 -0.47 8.37 2.51
N SER A 54 0.69 8.42 1.86
CA SER A 54 1.97 7.94 2.39
C SER A 54 2.70 9.07 3.11
N TYR A 55 2.64 9.08 4.43
CA TYR A 55 3.22 10.13 5.26
C TYR A 55 4.71 10.39 4.99
N LEU A 56 5.48 9.34 4.80
CA LEU A 56 6.91 9.42 4.48
C LEU A 56 7.19 9.56 2.98
N GLY A 57 6.16 9.71 2.15
CA GLY A 57 6.29 9.66 0.70
C GLY A 57 6.46 8.24 0.17
N SER A 58 6.73 8.13 -1.12
CA SER A 58 6.94 6.87 -1.83
C SER A 58 7.97 7.07 -2.92
N CYS A 59 8.65 6.00 -3.34
CA CYS A 59 9.53 6.00 -4.49
C CYS A 59 9.23 4.81 -5.40
N ARG A 60 9.75 4.86 -6.62
CA ARG A 60 9.73 3.75 -7.58
C ARG A 60 11.13 3.16 -7.82
N PHE A 61 12.05 3.45 -6.93
CA PHE A 61 13.40 2.91 -6.99
C PHE A 61 13.36 1.40 -6.71
N LYS A 62 13.92 0.63 -7.65
CA LYS A 62 14.09 -0.82 -7.51
C LYS A 62 15.54 -1.14 -7.24
N LEU A 63 15.81 -1.83 -6.14
CA LEU A 63 17.14 -2.39 -5.89
C LEU A 63 17.44 -3.44 -6.96
N PRO A 64 18.66 -3.43 -7.54
CA PRO A 64 19.13 -4.51 -8.41
C PRO A 64 19.21 -5.83 -7.63
N ASP A 65 19.52 -6.92 -8.30
CA ASP A 65 19.92 -8.14 -7.60
C ASP A 65 21.30 -7.92 -6.97
N PRO A 66 21.52 -8.22 -5.67
CA PRO A 66 22.80 -7.99 -5.01
C PRO A 66 23.95 -8.78 -5.61
N ASP A 67 23.66 -9.90 -6.29
CA ASP A 67 24.69 -10.70 -6.96
C ASP A 67 25.13 -10.09 -8.30
N THR A 68 24.34 -9.17 -8.87
CA THR A 68 24.68 -8.43 -10.10
C THR A 68 25.26 -7.05 -9.85
N ASP A 69 24.72 -6.33 -8.87
CA ASP A 69 25.22 -5.01 -8.46
C ASP A 69 25.03 -4.80 -6.96
N ALA A 70 26.09 -4.98 -6.20
CA ALA A 70 26.13 -4.78 -4.76
C ALA A 70 26.30 -3.31 -4.35
N THR A 71 26.60 -2.39 -5.27
CA THR A 71 26.94 -0.99 -4.96
C THR A 71 25.89 -0.29 -4.08
N PRO A 72 24.58 -0.31 -4.38
CA PRO A 72 23.58 0.32 -3.54
C PRO A 72 23.47 -0.34 -2.16
N PHE A 73 23.70 -1.65 -2.06
CA PHE A 73 23.67 -2.37 -0.79
C PHE A 73 24.82 -1.97 0.12
N VAL A 74 26.04 -1.88 -0.41
CA VAL A 74 27.23 -1.41 0.34
C VAL A 74 26.93 -0.04 0.95
N LYS A 75 26.39 0.89 0.15
CA LYS A 75 26.02 2.22 0.64
C LYS A 75 24.94 2.16 1.73
N LEU A 76 23.89 1.38 1.55
CA LEU A 76 22.81 1.24 2.53
C LEU A 76 23.32 0.68 3.85
N PHE A 77 24.15 -0.36 3.83
CA PHE A 77 24.69 -0.98 5.03
C PHE A 77 25.66 -0.05 5.76
N THR A 78 26.47 0.74 5.02
CA THR A 78 27.28 1.82 5.62
C THR A 78 26.41 2.86 6.33
N LEU A 79 25.20 3.17 5.79
CA LEU A 79 24.27 4.07 6.43
C LEU A 79 23.59 3.43 7.63
N PHE A 80 23.29 2.13 7.60
CA PHE A 80 22.76 1.43 8.76
C PHE A 80 23.76 1.47 9.93
N ASP A 81 25.03 1.24 9.66
CA ASP A 81 26.09 1.35 10.68
C ASP A 81 26.25 2.79 11.17
N LYS A 82 26.26 3.78 10.27
CA LYS A 82 26.36 5.21 10.61
C LYS A 82 25.28 5.67 11.58
N TYR A 83 24.06 5.19 11.41
CA TYR A 83 22.88 5.58 12.21
C TYR A 83 22.56 4.57 13.33
N ASP A 84 23.41 3.57 13.55
CA ASP A 84 23.21 2.50 14.55
C ASP A 84 21.85 1.81 14.40
N ILE A 85 21.51 1.42 13.17
CA ILE A 85 20.22 0.79 12.85
C ILE A 85 20.27 -0.70 13.16
N CYS A 86 19.50 -1.13 14.11
CA CYS A 86 19.36 -2.56 14.48
C CYS A 86 18.22 -3.28 13.74
N ALA A 87 17.23 -2.54 13.20
CA ALA A 87 16.12 -3.12 12.46
C ALA A 87 15.55 -2.15 11.41
N VAL A 88 15.14 -2.70 10.27
CA VAL A 88 14.49 -1.99 9.18
C VAL A 88 13.10 -2.56 8.96
N PHE A 89 12.08 -1.74 9.12
CA PHE A 89 10.70 -2.07 8.79
C PHE A 89 10.33 -1.40 7.48
N TYR A 90 10.05 -2.18 6.44
CA TYR A 90 9.73 -1.64 5.12
C TYR A 90 8.26 -1.87 4.79
N ILE A 91 7.49 -0.79 4.75
CA ILE A 91 6.04 -0.80 4.59
C ILE A 91 5.72 -0.58 3.12
N GLY A 92 5.01 -1.52 2.48
CA GLY A 92 4.62 -1.33 1.09
C GLY A 92 4.02 -2.57 0.43
N GLY A 93 3.87 -2.50 -0.90
CA GLY A 93 3.36 -3.57 -1.74
C GLY A 93 4.46 -4.54 -2.20
N ASN A 94 4.19 -5.28 -3.28
CA ASN A 94 5.07 -6.34 -3.79
C ASN A 94 6.51 -5.89 -4.04
N ASP A 95 6.72 -4.71 -4.67
CA ASP A 95 8.07 -4.17 -4.91
C ASP A 95 8.82 -3.87 -3.59
N SER A 96 8.09 -3.48 -2.54
CA SER A 96 8.68 -3.24 -1.21
C SER A 96 9.05 -4.56 -0.52
N MET A 97 8.27 -5.60 -0.71
CA MET A 97 8.59 -6.93 -0.18
C MET A 97 9.79 -7.54 -0.90
N ASP A 98 9.92 -7.35 -2.22
CA ASP A 98 11.12 -7.73 -2.97
C ASP A 98 12.36 -6.97 -2.46
N THR A 99 12.23 -5.66 -2.23
CA THR A 99 13.32 -4.84 -1.67
C THR A 99 13.80 -5.39 -0.32
N ILE A 100 12.88 -5.70 0.60
CA ILE A 100 13.25 -6.20 1.93
C ILE A 100 13.86 -7.60 1.86
N ALA A 101 13.40 -8.44 0.95
CA ALA A 101 13.97 -9.77 0.71
C ALA A 101 15.43 -9.68 0.22
N LYS A 102 15.70 -8.78 -0.73
CA LYS A 102 17.06 -8.51 -1.23
C LYS A 102 17.98 -7.98 -0.14
N LEU A 103 17.50 -7.03 0.68
CA LEU A 103 18.27 -6.50 1.82
C LEU A 103 18.57 -7.59 2.85
N SER A 104 17.60 -8.44 3.17
CA SER A 104 17.79 -9.56 4.09
C SER A 104 18.82 -10.57 3.57
N ARG A 105 18.74 -10.91 2.26
CA ARG A 105 19.70 -11.82 1.61
C ARG A 105 21.11 -11.24 1.65
N TYR A 106 21.28 -10.00 1.24
CA TYR A 106 22.60 -9.34 1.27
C TYR A 106 23.13 -9.20 2.71
N GLY A 107 22.27 -8.85 3.67
CA GLY A 107 22.64 -8.79 5.09
C GLY A 107 23.17 -10.12 5.62
N ALA A 108 22.55 -11.24 5.24
CA ALA A 108 23.03 -12.57 5.58
C ALA A 108 24.40 -12.89 4.94
N GLN A 109 24.62 -12.47 3.67
CA GLN A 109 25.89 -12.67 2.97
C GLN A 109 27.06 -11.93 3.65
N VAL A 110 26.82 -10.71 4.15
CA VAL A 110 27.85 -9.89 4.81
C VAL A 110 27.92 -10.06 6.32
N GLY A 111 27.09 -10.94 6.90
CA GLY A 111 27.06 -11.19 8.34
C GLY A 111 26.52 -10.01 9.17
N SER A 112 25.64 -9.19 8.59
CA SER A 112 25.03 -8.05 9.30
C SER A 112 24.07 -8.48 10.39
N ALA A 113 24.09 -7.80 11.53
CA ALA A 113 23.15 -8.00 12.64
C ALA A 113 21.81 -7.28 12.44
N VAL A 114 21.67 -6.44 11.42
CA VAL A 114 20.45 -5.70 11.12
C VAL A 114 19.31 -6.65 10.76
N ARG A 115 18.15 -6.46 11.38
CA ARG A 115 16.95 -7.24 11.11
C ARG A 115 16.08 -6.56 10.06
N PHE A 116 15.63 -7.30 9.06
CA PHE A 116 14.80 -6.79 7.96
C PHE A 116 13.40 -7.39 8.06
N ILE A 117 12.41 -6.52 8.23
CA ILE A 117 11.00 -6.91 8.42
C ILE A 117 10.14 -6.21 7.35
N GLY A 118 9.50 -6.99 6.49
CA GLY A 118 8.48 -6.50 5.57
C GLY A 118 7.15 -6.31 6.29
N VAL A 119 6.52 -5.15 6.04
CA VAL A 119 5.16 -4.86 6.52
C VAL A 119 4.28 -4.67 5.29
N PRO A 120 3.64 -5.74 4.80
CA PRO A 120 2.88 -5.67 3.56
C PRO A 120 1.63 -4.81 3.72
N LYS A 121 1.31 -4.03 2.68
CA LYS A 121 0.07 -3.30 2.54
C LYS A 121 -0.31 -3.21 1.06
N THR A 122 -1.57 -3.45 0.75
CA THR A 122 -2.14 -3.24 -0.57
C THR A 122 -3.64 -3.08 -0.46
N ILE A 123 -4.25 -2.28 -1.34
CA ILE A 123 -5.70 -2.21 -1.47
C ILE A 123 -6.27 -3.31 -2.37
N ASP A 124 -5.43 -3.97 -3.16
CA ASP A 124 -5.83 -4.99 -4.13
C ASP A 124 -6.33 -6.28 -3.46
N ASN A 125 -6.01 -6.48 -2.18
CA ASN A 125 -6.34 -7.68 -1.41
C ASN A 125 -5.77 -8.97 -2.01
N ASP A 126 -4.58 -8.88 -2.59
CA ASP A 126 -3.92 -9.94 -3.37
C ASP A 126 -2.77 -10.66 -2.64
N LEU A 127 -2.71 -10.54 -1.31
CA LEU A 127 -1.71 -11.24 -0.51
C LEU A 127 -2.15 -12.66 -0.18
N CYS A 128 -1.25 -13.63 -0.40
CA CYS A 128 -1.50 -15.03 -0.04
C CYS A 128 -1.77 -15.19 1.45
N LEU A 129 -2.67 -16.09 1.82
CA LEU A 129 -3.03 -16.45 3.20
C LEU A 129 -3.51 -15.26 4.04
N THR A 130 -4.05 -14.23 3.40
CA THR A 130 -4.53 -13.02 4.04
C THR A 130 -5.95 -12.71 3.58
N ASP A 131 -6.92 -12.68 4.49
CA ASP A 131 -8.32 -12.40 4.15
C ASP A 131 -8.53 -10.92 3.82
N HIS A 132 -7.95 -10.02 4.63
CA HIS A 132 -8.08 -8.58 4.48
C HIS A 132 -6.72 -7.90 4.59
N THR A 133 -6.22 -7.41 3.48
CA THR A 133 -4.96 -6.66 3.46
C THR A 133 -5.14 -5.25 4.04
N PRO A 134 -4.10 -4.69 4.69
CA PRO A 134 -4.15 -3.32 5.20
C PRO A 134 -4.39 -2.31 4.08
N GLY A 135 -5.54 -1.65 4.12
CA GLY A 135 -6.00 -0.68 3.11
C GLY A 135 -7.21 -1.15 2.32
N TYR A 136 -7.43 -2.45 2.14
CA TYR A 136 -8.54 -3.01 1.34
C TYR A 136 -9.91 -2.59 1.87
N GLY A 137 -10.19 -2.80 3.16
CA GLY A 137 -11.51 -2.48 3.73
C GLY A 137 -11.88 -1.00 3.59
N SER A 138 -10.92 -0.08 3.76
CA SER A 138 -11.13 1.35 3.55
C SER A 138 -11.37 1.68 2.08
N ALA A 139 -10.65 1.05 1.16
CA ALA A 139 -10.82 1.22 -0.27
C ALA A 139 -12.17 0.67 -0.75
N ALA A 140 -12.57 -0.51 -0.29
CA ALA A 140 -13.87 -1.11 -0.59
C ALA A 140 -15.04 -0.20 -0.14
N LYS A 141 -14.96 0.33 1.09
CA LYS A 141 -15.95 1.29 1.59
C LYS A 141 -16.01 2.56 0.74
N TYR A 142 -14.85 3.09 0.33
CA TYR A 142 -14.77 4.26 -0.54
C TYR A 142 -15.44 3.99 -1.88
N ILE A 143 -15.13 2.86 -2.53
CA ILE A 143 -15.72 2.47 -3.82
C ILE A 143 -17.24 2.34 -3.70
N ALA A 144 -17.74 1.63 -2.70
CA ALA A 144 -19.19 1.49 -2.47
C ALA A 144 -19.87 2.85 -2.32
N THR A 145 -19.27 3.76 -1.55
CA THR A 145 -19.83 5.10 -1.32
C THR A 145 -19.87 5.95 -2.59
N ILE A 146 -18.73 6.02 -3.30
CA ILE A 146 -18.61 6.85 -4.50
C ILE A 146 -19.49 6.31 -5.64
N LEU A 147 -19.53 4.99 -5.83
CA LEU A 147 -20.38 4.41 -6.88
C LEU A 147 -21.86 4.67 -6.60
N LYS A 148 -22.30 4.63 -5.36
CA LYS A 148 -23.66 4.99 -4.99
C LYS A 148 -23.99 6.44 -5.36
N GLU A 149 -23.06 7.37 -5.15
CA GLU A 149 -23.21 8.76 -5.55
C GLU A 149 -23.25 8.90 -7.08
N VAL A 150 -22.35 8.22 -7.80
CA VAL A 150 -22.28 8.24 -9.28
C VAL A 150 -23.54 7.64 -9.90
N ILE A 151 -24.06 6.54 -9.38
CA ILE A 151 -25.31 5.92 -9.85
C ILE A 151 -26.49 6.89 -9.67
N ARG A 152 -26.58 7.55 -8.53
CA ARG A 152 -27.63 8.54 -8.27
C ARG A 152 -27.52 9.74 -9.19
N ASP A 153 -26.32 10.27 -9.38
CA ASP A 153 -26.08 11.41 -10.29
C ASP A 153 -26.43 11.06 -11.73
N SER A 154 -26.06 9.86 -12.20
CA SER A 154 -26.40 9.41 -13.56
C SER A 154 -27.90 9.21 -13.78
N SER A 155 -28.68 8.98 -12.74
CA SER A 155 -30.13 8.79 -12.82
C SER A 155 -30.94 10.08 -12.78
N VAL A 156 -30.31 11.24 -12.62
CA VAL A 156 -31.00 12.55 -12.53
C VAL A 156 -31.61 12.99 -13.87
N TYR A 157 -31.00 12.59 -14.96
CA TYR A 157 -31.42 13.02 -16.31
C TYR A 157 -32.22 11.91 -17.00
N ASP A 158 -33.30 12.30 -17.68
CA ASP A 158 -34.10 11.40 -18.55
C ASP A 158 -33.41 11.24 -19.92
N ILE A 159 -32.20 10.72 -19.91
CA ILE A 159 -31.40 10.40 -21.09
C ILE A 159 -30.72 9.05 -20.90
N ARG A 160 -30.56 8.32 -21.99
CA ARG A 160 -29.72 7.10 -21.96
C ARG A 160 -28.27 7.47 -21.77
N SER A 161 -27.62 6.90 -20.76
CA SER A 161 -26.21 7.08 -20.47
C SER A 161 -25.58 5.76 -20.04
N VAL A 162 -24.29 5.61 -20.33
CA VAL A 162 -23.46 4.49 -19.86
C VAL A 162 -22.29 5.07 -19.11
N THR A 163 -22.19 4.73 -17.84
CA THR A 163 -21.07 5.13 -16.99
C THR A 163 -20.16 3.93 -16.77
N VAL A 164 -18.90 4.06 -17.16
CA VAL A 164 -17.88 3.04 -16.94
C VAL A 164 -16.90 3.51 -15.87
N ALA A 165 -16.87 2.80 -14.74
CA ALA A 165 -15.93 3.07 -13.65
C ALA A 165 -14.78 2.06 -13.68
N GLU A 166 -13.56 2.51 -13.99
CA GLU A 166 -12.37 1.68 -13.86
C GLU A 166 -11.90 1.67 -12.42
N ILE A 167 -11.84 0.47 -11.84
CA ILE A 167 -11.44 0.25 -10.46
C ILE A 167 -10.08 -0.46 -10.42
N MET A 168 -9.20 -0.01 -9.51
CA MET A 168 -7.88 -0.61 -9.33
C MET A 168 -7.95 -2.09 -8.94
N GLY A 169 -7.01 -2.88 -9.44
CA GLY A 169 -6.92 -4.32 -9.18
C GLY A 169 -6.59 -5.07 -10.46
N ARG A 170 -5.32 -5.00 -10.94
CA ARG A 170 -4.90 -5.56 -12.24
C ARG A 170 -5.06 -7.07 -12.34
N HIS A 171 -4.82 -7.79 -11.25
CA HIS A 171 -4.82 -9.26 -11.18
C HIS A 171 -5.77 -9.81 -10.13
N ALA A 172 -6.47 -8.93 -9.40
CA ALA A 172 -7.38 -9.32 -8.34
C ALA A 172 -8.61 -8.39 -8.36
N GLY A 173 -9.77 -8.97 -8.52
CA GLY A 173 -11.05 -8.27 -8.68
C GLY A 173 -11.74 -7.89 -7.38
N TRP A 174 -11.09 -7.98 -6.23
CA TRP A 174 -11.70 -7.71 -4.93
C TRP A 174 -12.30 -6.32 -4.80
N LEU A 175 -11.59 -5.29 -5.29
CA LEU A 175 -12.10 -3.92 -5.26
C LEU A 175 -13.25 -3.71 -6.27
N ALA A 176 -13.12 -4.27 -7.47
CA ALA A 176 -14.22 -4.24 -8.44
C ALA A 176 -15.45 -4.99 -7.90
N GLY A 177 -15.23 -6.15 -7.27
CA GLY A 177 -16.29 -6.90 -6.60
C GLY A 177 -16.95 -6.12 -5.46
N ALA A 178 -16.21 -5.30 -4.72
CA ALA A 178 -16.75 -4.44 -3.66
C ALA A 178 -17.76 -3.39 -4.19
N ALA A 179 -17.76 -3.12 -5.50
CA ALA A 179 -18.75 -2.28 -6.15
C ALA A 179 -20.21 -2.76 -5.92
N CYS A 180 -20.43 -4.06 -5.72
CA CYS A 180 -21.76 -4.60 -5.42
C CYS A 180 -22.35 -4.02 -4.12
N LEU A 181 -21.51 -3.56 -3.20
CA LEU A 181 -21.93 -2.94 -1.93
C LEU A 181 -22.54 -1.54 -2.12
N ALA A 182 -22.49 -0.98 -3.33
CA ALA A 182 -23.23 0.25 -3.67
C ALA A 182 -24.75 -0.02 -3.76
N GLY A 183 -25.15 -1.27 -4.04
CA GLY A 183 -26.55 -1.69 -4.02
C GLY A 183 -27.08 -1.84 -2.60
N GLY A 184 -28.39 -1.60 -2.42
CA GLY A 184 -29.09 -1.72 -1.15
C GLY A 184 -30.53 -1.23 -1.28
N ASP A 185 -31.22 -1.05 -0.16
CA ASP A 185 -32.64 -0.63 -0.14
C ASP A 185 -32.87 0.74 -0.83
N ASP A 186 -31.81 1.54 -0.96
CA ASP A 186 -31.86 2.90 -1.48
C ASP A 186 -31.02 3.12 -2.75
N SER A 187 -30.47 2.05 -3.36
CA SER A 187 -29.68 2.11 -4.59
C SER A 187 -29.64 0.76 -5.30
N ASP A 188 -29.82 0.75 -6.60
CA ASP A 188 -29.83 -0.48 -7.42
C ASP A 188 -28.44 -1.12 -7.56
N GLY A 189 -27.37 -0.35 -7.30
CA GLY A 189 -25.99 -0.80 -7.52
C GLY A 189 -25.60 -0.77 -9.00
N PRO A 190 -24.39 -1.25 -9.33
CA PRO A 190 -23.93 -1.30 -10.72
C PRO A 190 -24.59 -2.45 -11.49
N ASP A 191 -24.98 -2.19 -12.76
CA ASP A 191 -25.62 -3.19 -13.65
C ASP A 191 -24.66 -4.32 -14.02
N LEU A 192 -23.39 -4.02 -14.16
CA LEU A 192 -22.34 -4.96 -14.54
C LEU A 192 -21.09 -4.75 -13.69
N ILE A 193 -20.52 -5.84 -13.20
CA ILE A 193 -19.21 -5.86 -12.54
C ILE A 193 -18.33 -6.84 -13.33
N LEU A 194 -17.26 -6.32 -13.91
CA LEU A 194 -16.28 -7.11 -14.66
C LEU A 194 -15.05 -7.33 -13.79
N LEU A 195 -14.67 -8.59 -13.64
CA LEU A 195 -13.54 -9.00 -12.81
C LEU A 195 -12.38 -9.46 -13.70
N PRO A 196 -11.10 -9.15 -13.36
CA PRO A 196 -9.95 -9.57 -14.16
C PRO A 196 -9.77 -11.11 -14.21
N GLU A 197 -10.36 -11.83 -13.26
CA GLU A 197 -10.34 -13.30 -13.21
C GLU A 197 -11.29 -13.97 -14.22
N VAL A 198 -12.25 -13.21 -14.78
CA VAL A 198 -13.28 -13.74 -15.67
C VAL A 198 -13.14 -13.17 -17.06
N PRO A 199 -12.98 -13.99 -18.11
CA PRO A 199 -12.97 -13.50 -19.49
C PRO A 199 -14.25 -12.76 -19.86
N VAL A 200 -14.12 -11.60 -20.49
CA VAL A 200 -15.25 -10.82 -20.97
C VAL A 200 -15.62 -11.25 -22.39
N GLU A 201 -16.84 -11.74 -22.57
CA GLU A 201 -17.43 -12.02 -23.88
C GLU A 201 -18.06 -10.75 -24.43
N GLN A 202 -17.44 -10.14 -25.46
CA GLN A 202 -17.86 -8.84 -26.00
C GLN A 202 -19.31 -8.83 -26.47
N GLU A 203 -19.76 -9.89 -27.15
CA GLU A 203 -21.15 -9.98 -27.65
C GLU A 203 -22.17 -9.94 -26.50
N LYS A 204 -21.90 -10.68 -25.42
CA LYS A 204 -22.79 -10.67 -24.24
C LYS A 204 -22.74 -9.33 -23.51
N PHE A 205 -21.57 -8.69 -23.50
CA PHE A 205 -21.43 -7.36 -22.92
C PHE A 205 -22.28 -6.33 -23.66
N PHE A 206 -22.14 -6.25 -24.99
CA PHE A 206 -22.92 -5.31 -25.79
C PHE A 206 -24.44 -5.58 -25.73
N ALA A 207 -24.86 -6.85 -25.83
CA ALA A 207 -26.26 -7.21 -25.70
C ALA A 207 -26.90 -6.84 -24.33
N ARG A 208 -26.09 -6.53 -23.34
CA ARG A 208 -26.56 -6.12 -22.02
C ARG A 208 -26.53 -4.60 -21.82
N VAL A 209 -25.73 -3.89 -22.61
CA VAL A 209 -25.62 -2.42 -22.56
C VAL A 209 -26.65 -1.76 -23.51
N ASP A 210 -27.04 -2.42 -24.60
CA ASP A 210 -28.09 -2.00 -25.56
C ASP A 210 -29.50 -2.11 -24.93
#